data_9af959a34792dea6893c967b7fad97f0
#
_entry.id   9af959a34792dea6893c967b7fad97f0
#
_cell.length_a   1.000
_cell.length_b   1.000
_cell.length_c   1.000
_cell.angle_alpha   90.00
_cell.angle_beta   90.00
_cell.angle_gamma   90.00
#
_symmetry.space_group_name_H-M   'P 1'
#
loop_
_entity.id
_entity.type
_entity.pdbx_description
1 polymer ?
#
loop_
_entity_poly.entity_id
_entity_poly.type
_entity_poly.pdbx_seq_one_letter_code
_entity_poly.pdbx_strand_id
1 'polypeptide(L)'
;MNGLFLLLVLLLHTAPAQAGADGADEPEDVPLLQLSADQDGAAGLVLTTLQSIDRSEEITATGQVLDIQPLLTLRARYQAALADVALTRAALTLAERDRNRVAALNREQIVAGRVLIEAETRHQGDAARHQAATRQVTALHNEAIQTLGQELARRVLTGQDGLLDDWIHQRRVLILVSLPQGLAVPLNFATVQVSRELDRPTARAARLLSAAPATDALTQGETFYYHAAAEGLRSGMRLQVWIPGRNTAKPAVLLPYRAVVWQDGKAWVYRQDVPRHYARVEIHAHQDYGPDWLVNEGLEPGDRVVVSGAQTLLSESLKRQIPAEDDD
;
A
#
# COMPACT_ATOMS: atom_id res chain seq x y z
N MET A 1 49.42 31.32 -36.43
CA MET A 1 50.40 31.36 -35.34
C MET A 1 49.95 30.25 -34.37
N ASN A 2 50.35 29.12 -34.60
CA ASN A 2 51.30 28.15 -34.05
C ASN A 2 51.25 28.06 -32.51
N GLY A 3 50.76 26.93 -32.03
CA GLY A 3 50.81 26.50 -30.63
C GLY A 3 50.64 24.99 -30.55
N LEU A 4 51.66 24.27 -30.95
CA LEU A 4 51.84 22.81 -30.89
C LEU A 4 52.05 22.43 -29.43
N PHE A 5 51.12 21.67 -28.77
CA PHE A 5 51.35 21.05 -27.49
C PHE A 5 51.54 19.55 -27.63
N LEU A 6 52.75 19.12 -27.34
CA LEU A 6 53.27 17.77 -27.38
C LEU A 6 52.64 16.94 -26.24
N LEU A 7 51.91 15.89 -26.57
CA LEU A 7 51.31 14.96 -25.58
C LEU A 7 52.29 13.83 -25.34
N LEU A 8 52.91 13.84 -24.15
CA LEU A 8 53.81 12.79 -23.66
C LEU A 8 52.99 11.60 -23.16
N VAL A 9 52.99 10.50 -23.89
CA VAL A 9 52.36 9.23 -23.50
C VAL A 9 53.28 8.48 -22.56
N LEU A 10 52.92 8.46 -21.26
CA LEU A 10 53.58 7.62 -20.25
C LEU A 10 52.89 6.24 -20.21
N LEU A 11 53.50 5.23 -20.79
CA LEU A 11 53.12 3.82 -20.71
C LEU A 11 53.40 3.30 -19.28
N LEU A 12 52.37 3.28 -18.41
CA LEU A 12 52.43 2.48 -17.18
C LEU A 12 51.99 1.08 -17.48
N HIS A 13 52.94 0.14 -17.37
CA HIS A 13 52.63 -1.32 -17.35
C HIS A 13 52.00 -1.61 -16.00
N THR A 14 50.69 -1.88 -15.98
CA THR A 14 50.02 -2.49 -14.83
C THR A 14 49.91 -4.01 -15.10
N ALA A 15 50.57 -4.77 -14.24
CA ALA A 15 50.36 -6.22 -14.17
C ALA A 15 48.93 -6.52 -13.73
N PRO A 16 48.29 -7.60 -14.25
CA PRO A 16 46.97 -8.01 -13.79
C PRO A 16 47.10 -8.59 -12.36
N ALA A 17 46.52 -7.90 -11.38
CA ALA A 17 46.23 -8.53 -10.09
C ALA A 17 45.15 -9.60 -10.33
N GLN A 18 45.50 -10.84 -10.10
CA GLN A 18 44.56 -11.94 -9.96
C GLN A 18 43.71 -11.64 -8.71
N ALA A 19 42.51 -11.14 -8.92
CA ALA A 19 41.46 -11.15 -7.88
C ALA A 19 41.12 -12.62 -7.63
N GLY A 20 41.42 -13.11 -6.44
CA GLY A 20 40.99 -14.41 -5.96
C GLY A 20 39.47 -14.46 -6.08
N ALA A 21 38.98 -15.51 -6.70
CA ALA A 21 37.57 -15.90 -6.67
C ALA A 21 37.24 -16.18 -5.19
N ASP A 22 36.52 -15.27 -4.57
CA ASP A 22 35.82 -15.51 -3.30
C ASP A 22 34.87 -16.68 -3.51
N GLY A 23 35.00 -17.65 -2.62
CA GLY A 23 34.28 -18.90 -2.67
C GLY A 23 32.77 -18.64 -2.71
N ALA A 24 32.14 -19.13 -3.75
CA ALA A 24 30.76 -19.54 -3.66
C ALA A 24 30.71 -20.55 -2.49
N ASP A 25 29.92 -20.21 -1.47
CA ASP A 25 29.54 -21.11 -0.39
C ASP A 25 28.87 -22.31 -1.07
N GLU A 26 29.67 -23.39 -1.30
CA GLU A 26 29.10 -24.69 -1.66
C GLU A 26 28.19 -25.09 -0.49
N PRO A 27 26.96 -25.57 -0.76
CA PRO A 27 26.09 -26.03 0.32
C PRO A 27 26.85 -27.12 1.07
N GLU A 28 27.14 -26.87 2.37
CA GLU A 28 27.73 -27.87 3.25
C GLU A 28 26.90 -29.16 3.12
N ASP A 29 27.57 -30.22 2.70
CA ASP A 29 26.98 -31.54 2.51
C ASP A 29 26.54 -32.07 3.88
N VAL A 30 25.28 -31.75 4.24
CA VAL A 30 24.71 -32.07 5.54
C VAL A 30 24.54 -33.61 5.59
N PRO A 31 25.25 -34.33 6.45
CA PRO A 31 25.24 -35.78 6.43
C PRO A 31 23.81 -36.30 6.65
N LEU A 32 23.34 -37.09 5.67
CA LEU A 32 22.08 -37.83 5.76
C LEU A 32 22.15 -38.83 6.92
N LEU A 33 21.30 -38.62 7.92
CA LEU A 33 21.17 -39.54 9.04
C LEU A 33 20.30 -40.72 8.62
N GLN A 34 20.91 -41.90 8.46
CA GLN A 34 20.23 -43.16 8.19
C GLN A 34 19.99 -43.91 9.50
N LEU A 35 18.73 -44.23 9.81
CA LEU A 35 18.37 -45.07 10.95
C LEU A 35 18.17 -46.53 10.53
N SER A 36 18.53 -47.45 11.43
CA SER A 36 18.12 -48.86 11.30
C SER A 36 16.62 -48.99 11.60
N ALA A 37 16.02 -50.12 11.18
CA ALA A 37 14.60 -50.39 11.44
C ALA A 37 14.23 -50.36 12.93
N ASP A 38 15.11 -50.88 13.79
CA ASP A 38 14.93 -50.92 15.23
C ASP A 38 15.07 -49.54 15.87
N GLN A 39 16.01 -48.72 15.35
CA GLN A 39 16.19 -47.33 15.81
C GLN A 39 15.03 -46.44 15.42
N ASP A 40 14.48 -46.58 14.19
CA ASP A 40 13.34 -45.83 13.71
C ASP A 40 12.09 -46.10 14.56
N GLY A 41 11.81 -47.36 14.89
CA GLY A 41 10.73 -47.78 15.77
C GLY A 41 10.89 -47.32 17.23
N ALA A 42 12.12 -47.33 17.75
CA ALA A 42 12.42 -46.89 19.11
C ALA A 42 12.44 -45.37 19.29
N ALA A 43 12.70 -44.61 18.23
CA ALA A 43 12.79 -43.15 18.28
C ALA A 43 11.44 -42.44 18.38
N GLY A 44 10.31 -43.14 18.19
CA GLY A 44 8.97 -42.61 18.32
C GLY A 44 8.73 -41.41 17.38
N LEU A 45 9.27 -41.44 16.16
CA LEU A 45 9.22 -40.35 15.23
C LEU A 45 7.80 -40.13 14.69
N VAL A 46 7.31 -38.92 14.83
CA VAL A 46 6.06 -38.48 14.19
C VAL A 46 6.39 -37.47 13.10
N LEU A 47 5.89 -37.75 11.91
CA LEU A 47 6.09 -36.92 10.72
C LEU A 47 4.82 -36.15 10.39
N THR A 48 4.99 -34.95 9.86
CA THR A 48 3.92 -34.18 9.25
C THR A 48 4.32 -33.71 7.85
N THR A 49 3.36 -33.61 6.95
CA THR A 49 3.61 -33.08 5.61
C THR A 49 3.35 -31.57 5.62
N LEU A 50 4.33 -30.80 5.15
CA LEU A 50 4.22 -29.36 5.08
C LEU A 50 3.22 -28.92 4.00
N GLN A 51 2.34 -28.02 4.38
CA GLN A 51 1.35 -27.43 3.48
C GLN A 51 1.83 -26.12 2.93
N SER A 52 1.55 -25.87 1.65
CA SER A 52 1.77 -24.58 1.02
C SER A 52 0.81 -23.55 1.61
N ILE A 53 1.33 -22.38 1.94
CA ILE A 53 0.54 -21.19 2.18
C ILE A 53 0.93 -20.17 1.11
N ASP A 54 -0.04 -19.85 0.24
CA ASP A 54 0.10 -18.72 -0.69
C ASP A 54 0.04 -17.42 0.10
N ARG A 55 1.19 -16.96 0.54
CA ARG A 55 1.30 -15.65 1.17
C ARG A 55 2.19 -14.75 0.33
N SER A 56 1.57 -13.76 -0.28
CA SER A 56 2.30 -12.61 -0.83
C SER A 56 2.98 -11.87 0.32
N GLU A 57 4.22 -11.48 0.14
CA GLU A 57 4.88 -10.52 1.02
C GLU A 57 3.95 -9.33 1.24
N GLU A 58 3.60 -9.02 2.48
CA GLU A 58 2.75 -7.88 2.81
C GLU A 58 3.59 -6.75 3.38
N ILE A 59 3.35 -5.55 2.87
CA ILE A 59 3.94 -4.33 3.38
C ILE A 59 2.97 -3.74 4.40
N THR A 60 3.47 -3.41 5.58
CA THR A 60 2.65 -2.74 6.59
C THR A 60 2.68 -1.22 6.42
N ALA A 61 1.52 -0.62 6.54
CA ALA A 61 1.32 0.84 6.48
C ALA A 61 0.33 1.28 7.56
N THR A 62 0.20 2.57 7.74
CA THR A 62 -0.77 3.15 8.68
C THR A 62 -1.94 3.76 7.94
N GLY A 63 -3.13 3.68 8.53
CA GLY A 63 -4.33 4.31 8.02
C GLY A 63 -5.04 5.12 9.10
N GLN A 64 -5.83 6.09 8.66
CA GLN A 64 -6.73 6.84 9.53
C GLN A 64 -8.09 6.99 8.88
N VAL A 65 -9.16 6.71 9.63
CA VAL A 65 -10.53 7.01 9.20
C VAL A 65 -10.75 8.52 9.26
N LEU A 66 -11.04 9.12 8.10
CA LEU A 66 -11.22 10.55 7.97
C LEU A 66 -12.59 11.00 8.46
N ASP A 67 -12.64 12.24 8.97
CA ASP A 67 -13.88 12.96 9.16
C ASP A 67 -14.39 13.48 7.81
N ILE A 68 -15.65 13.21 7.50
CA ILE A 68 -16.28 13.65 6.26
C ILE A 68 -16.93 15.04 6.36
N GLN A 69 -17.04 15.61 7.56
CA GLN A 69 -17.68 16.92 7.76
C GLN A 69 -17.04 18.06 6.93
N PRO A 70 -15.70 18.15 6.81
CA PRO A 70 -15.08 19.14 5.94
C PRO A 70 -15.49 18.98 4.47
N LEU A 71 -15.65 17.72 4.00
CA LEU A 71 -16.08 17.41 2.62
C LEU A 71 -17.51 17.86 2.37
N LEU A 72 -18.41 17.61 3.34
CA LEU A 72 -19.81 18.02 3.27
C LEU A 72 -19.95 19.54 3.29
N THR A 73 -19.15 20.21 4.12
CA THR A 73 -19.11 21.67 4.17
C THR A 73 -18.64 22.28 2.85
N LEU A 74 -17.57 21.75 2.28
CA LEU A 74 -17.04 22.20 0.98
C LEU A 74 -18.08 22.00 -0.13
N ARG A 75 -18.73 20.84 -0.17
CA ARG A 75 -19.82 20.55 -1.12
C ARG A 75 -20.97 21.53 -0.96
N ALA A 76 -21.44 21.78 0.27
CA ALA A 76 -22.54 22.71 0.52
C ALA A 76 -22.21 24.13 0.01
N ARG A 77 -20.99 24.63 0.27
CA ARG A 77 -20.50 25.91 -0.23
C ARG A 77 -20.47 25.94 -1.78
N TYR A 78 -20.01 24.87 -2.40
CA TYR A 78 -19.97 24.74 -3.87
C TYR A 78 -21.38 24.74 -4.49
N GLN A 79 -22.32 23.99 -3.90
CA GLN A 79 -23.72 23.96 -4.34
C GLN A 79 -24.41 25.32 -4.18
N ALA A 80 -24.16 26.03 -3.08
CA ALA A 80 -24.66 27.38 -2.88
C ALA A 80 -24.11 28.35 -3.94
N ALA A 81 -22.82 28.28 -4.26
CA ALA A 81 -22.22 29.10 -5.29
C ALA A 81 -22.78 28.81 -6.69
N LEU A 82 -23.06 27.53 -7.02
CA LEU A 82 -23.75 27.17 -8.28
C LEU A 82 -25.16 27.77 -8.36
N ALA A 83 -25.92 27.75 -7.26
CA ALA A 83 -27.24 28.37 -7.19
C ALA A 83 -27.15 29.88 -7.39
N ASP A 84 -26.13 30.54 -6.82
CA ASP A 84 -25.90 31.99 -7.01
C ASP A 84 -25.54 32.33 -8.48
N VAL A 85 -24.74 31.49 -9.13
CA VAL A 85 -24.47 31.63 -10.60
C VAL A 85 -25.78 31.55 -11.37
N ALA A 86 -26.67 30.61 -11.05
CA ALA A 86 -27.96 30.49 -11.74
C ALA A 86 -28.85 31.73 -11.53
N LEU A 87 -28.91 32.23 -10.29
CA LEU A 87 -29.67 33.42 -9.94
C LEU A 87 -29.15 34.67 -10.66
N THR A 88 -27.84 34.91 -10.57
CA THR A 88 -27.20 36.09 -11.17
C THR A 88 -27.26 36.05 -12.70
N ARG A 89 -27.21 34.85 -13.33
CA ARG A 89 -27.41 34.65 -14.76
C ARG A 89 -28.82 35.04 -15.19
N ALA A 90 -29.86 34.68 -14.43
CA ALA A 90 -31.24 35.05 -14.71
C ALA A 90 -31.44 36.57 -14.63
N ALA A 91 -30.87 37.22 -13.60
CA ALA A 91 -30.89 38.68 -13.45
C ALA A 91 -30.20 39.39 -14.63
N LEU A 92 -29.03 38.94 -14.99
CA LEU A 92 -28.28 39.48 -16.14
C LEU A 92 -29.08 39.34 -17.43
N THR A 93 -29.70 38.21 -17.71
CA THR A 93 -30.51 37.98 -18.90
C THR A 93 -31.72 38.94 -18.94
N LEU A 94 -32.35 39.19 -17.80
CA LEU A 94 -33.45 40.12 -17.67
C LEU A 94 -32.99 41.58 -17.93
N ALA A 95 -31.88 41.97 -17.30
CA ALA A 95 -31.28 43.30 -17.48
C ALA A 95 -30.84 43.57 -18.96
N GLU A 96 -30.31 42.53 -19.61
CA GLU A 96 -29.94 42.63 -21.03
C GLU A 96 -31.15 42.84 -21.94
N ARG A 97 -32.24 42.11 -21.72
CA ARG A 97 -33.49 42.28 -22.48
C ARG A 97 -34.08 43.67 -22.24
N ASP A 98 -34.08 44.15 -21.02
CA ASP A 98 -34.60 45.49 -20.66
C ASP A 98 -33.75 46.58 -21.31
N ARG A 99 -32.42 46.51 -21.22
CA ARG A 99 -31.50 47.44 -21.89
C ARG A 99 -31.78 47.49 -23.38
N ASN A 100 -31.92 46.33 -24.04
CA ASN A 100 -32.16 46.25 -25.49
C ASN A 100 -33.49 46.88 -25.89
N ARG A 101 -34.57 46.65 -25.09
CA ARG A 101 -35.86 47.25 -25.28
C ARG A 101 -35.80 48.79 -25.12
N VAL A 102 -35.19 49.28 -24.03
CA VAL A 102 -35.04 50.70 -23.76
C VAL A 102 -34.18 51.40 -24.83
N ALA A 103 -33.11 50.71 -25.28
CA ALA A 103 -32.27 51.27 -26.36
C ALA A 103 -33.03 51.42 -27.71
N ALA A 104 -33.93 50.49 -28.05
CA ALA A 104 -34.81 50.63 -29.21
C ALA A 104 -35.76 51.80 -29.08
N LEU A 105 -36.44 51.94 -27.95
CA LEU A 105 -37.37 53.06 -27.67
C LEU A 105 -36.66 54.42 -27.63
N ASN A 106 -35.43 54.48 -27.14
CA ASN A 106 -34.64 55.72 -27.13
C ASN A 106 -34.24 56.15 -28.55
N ARG A 107 -33.89 55.20 -29.43
CA ARG A 107 -33.62 55.53 -30.87
C ARG A 107 -34.85 56.12 -31.57
N GLU A 108 -36.02 55.65 -31.18
CA GLU A 108 -37.31 56.21 -31.69
C GLU A 108 -37.74 57.48 -30.95
N GLN A 109 -36.91 58.01 -30.01
CA GLN A 109 -37.17 59.21 -29.21
C GLN A 109 -38.39 59.08 -28.27
N ILE A 110 -38.84 57.86 -27.93
CA ILE A 110 -39.99 57.58 -27.07
C ILE A 110 -39.62 57.73 -25.62
N VAL A 111 -38.36 57.42 -25.22
CA VAL A 111 -37.87 57.52 -23.85
C VAL A 111 -36.68 58.45 -23.73
N ALA A 112 -36.50 59.08 -22.58
CA ALA A 112 -35.37 59.96 -22.32
C ALA A 112 -34.07 59.22 -22.24
N GLY A 113 -32.94 59.80 -22.67
CA GLY A 113 -31.60 59.20 -22.62
C GLY A 113 -31.17 58.76 -21.20
N ARG A 114 -31.65 59.42 -20.14
CA ARG A 114 -31.42 59.03 -18.77
C ARG A 114 -31.90 57.59 -18.47
N VAL A 115 -33.07 57.20 -19.02
CA VAL A 115 -33.66 55.88 -18.83
C VAL A 115 -32.74 54.79 -19.50
N LEU A 116 -32.13 55.11 -20.62
CA LEU A 116 -31.15 54.23 -21.24
C LEU A 116 -29.91 54.08 -20.37
N ILE A 117 -29.36 55.20 -19.85
CA ILE A 117 -28.18 55.14 -18.97
C ILE A 117 -28.46 54.29 -17.71
N GLU A 118 -29.67 54.41 -17.10
CA GLU A 118 -30.10 53.61 -15.95
C GLU A 118 -30.17 52.12 -16.30
N ALA A 119 -30.70 51.74 -17.48
CA ALA A 119 -30.77 50.36 -17.94
C ALA A 119 -29.38 49.77 -18.24
N GLU A 120 -28.50 50.57 -18.84
CA GLU A 120 -27.09 50.19 -19.10
C GLU A 120 -26.32 49.98 -17.78
N THR A 121 -26.46 50.88 -16.82
CA THR A 121 -25.82 50.77 -15.48
C THR A 121 -26.29 49.53 -14.75
N ARG A 122 -27.59 49.22 -14.80
CA ARG A 122 -28.12 47.96 -14.22
C ARG A 122 -27.56 46.73 -14.87
N HIS A 123 -27.55 46.70 -16.21
CA HIS A 123 -26.96 45.59 -16.97
C HIS A 123 -25.46 45.36 -16.61
N GLN A 124 -24.66 46.43 -16.52
CA GLN A 124 -23.26 46.36 -16.11
C GLN A 124 -23.12 45.85 -14.68
N GLY A 125 -23.96 46.29 -13.75
CA GLY A 125 -23.97 45.80 -12.37
C GLY A 125 -24.30 44.32 -12.27
N ASP A 126 -25.31 43.84 -13.00
CA ASP A 126 -25.70 42.44 -13.00
C ASP A 126 -24.66 41.57 -13.72
N ALA A 127 -24.00 42.07 -14.79
CA ALA A 127 -22.86 41.40 -15.44
C ALA A 127 -21.68 41.21 -14.44
N ALA A 128 -21.35 42.24 -13.69
CA ALA A 128 -20.30 42.16 -12.68
C ALA A 128 -20.62 41.15 -11.56
N ARG A 129 -21.90 41.13 -11.09
CA ARG A 129 -22.37 40.15 -10.08
C ARG A 129 -22.27 38.72 -10.62
N HIS A 130 -22.74 38.45 -11.81
CA HIS A 130 -22.67 37.14 -12.44
C HIS A 130 -21.20 36.68 -12.63
N GLN A 131 -20.31 37.58 -13.04
CA GLN A 131 -18.89 37.30 -13.14
C GLN A 131 -18.28 36.98 -11.78
N ALA A 132 -18.65 37.69 -10.72
CA ALA A 132 -18.17 37.41 -9.35
C ALA A 132 -18.63 36.04 -8.86
N ALA A 133 -19.92 35.69 -9.05
CA ALA A 133 -20.45 34.38 -8.72
C ALA A 133 -19.74 33.24 -9.47
N THR A 134 -19.48 33.43 -10.76
CA THR A 134 -18.73 32.44 -11.58
C THR A 134 -17.31 32.23 -11.06
N ARG A 135 -16.60 33.33 -10.69
CA ARG A 135 -15.26 33.22 -10.08
C ARG A 135 -15.30 32.47 -8.74
N GLN A 136 -16.35 32.66 -7.94
CA GLN A 136 -16.52 31.96 -6.66
C GLN A 136 -16.64 30.45 -6.86
N VAL A 137 -17.41 29.99 -7.86
CA VAL A 137 -17.50 28.56 -8.20
C VAL A 137 -16.14 28.01 -8.61
N THR A 138 -15.40 28.75 -9.46
CA THR A 138 -14.05 28.33 -9.87
C THR A 138 -13.08 28.26 -8.68
N ALA A 139 -13.14 29.23 -7.77
CA ALA A 139 -12.29 29.24 -6.59
C ALA A 139 -12.56 28.03 -5.69
N LEU A 140 -13.82 27.70 -5.43
CA LEU A 140 -14.21 26.54 -4.62
C LEU A 140 -13.84 25.20 -5.31
N HIS A 141 -13.96 25.13 -6.62
CA HIS A 141 -13.52 23.97 -7.38
C HIS A 141 -12.00 23.77 -7.25
N ASN A 142 -11.21 24.83 -7.38
CA ASN A 142 -9.75 24.76 -7.24
C ASN A 142 -9.35 24.43 -5.79
N GLU A 143 -10.03 25.01 -4.78
CA GLU A 143 -9.85 24.65 -3.36
C GLU A 143 -10.06 23.15 -3.15
N ALA A 144 -11.12 22.58 -3.75
CA ALA A 144 -11.40 21.15 -3.67
C ALA A 144 -10.28 20.31 -4.29
N ILE A 145 -9.78 20.66 -5.47
CA ILE A 145 -8.69 19.93 -6.13
C ILE A 145 -7.39 20.00 -5.32
N GLN A 146 -7.04 21.17 -4.80
CA GLN A 146 -5.83 21.35 -3.99
C GLN A 146 -5.88 20.57 -2.67
N THR A 147 -7.06 20.50 -2.05
CA THR A 147 -7.23 19.86 -0.74
C THR A 147 -7.43 18.33 -0.86
N LEU A 148 -8.16 17.88 -1.86
CA LEU A 148 -8.63 16.49 -1.98
C LEU A 148 -7.99 15.72 -3.13
N GLY A 149 -7.30 16.41 -4.05
CA GLY A 149 -6.91 15.84 -5.32
C GLY A 149 -8.09 15.76 -6.31
N GLN A 150 -7.78 15.64 -7.58
CA GLN A 150 -8.75 15.76 -8.67
C GLN A 150 -9.90 14.75 -8.57
N GLU A 151 -9.59 13.49 -8.28
CA GLU A 151 -10.58 12.41 -8.31
C GLU A 151 -11.56 12.47 -7.12
N LEU A 152 -11.04 12.66 -5.89
CA LEU A 152 -11.89 12.77 -4.71
C LEU A 152 -12.71 14.07 -4.75
N ALA A 153 -12.12 15.19 -5.20
CA ALA A 153 -12.83 16.46 -5.38
C ALA A 153 -14.01 16.31 -6.33
N ARG A 154 -13.80 15.65 -7.49
CA ARG A 154 -14.87 15.39 -8.45
C ARG A 154 -16.01 14.60 -7.81
N ARG A 155 -15.72 13.50 -7.09
CA ARG A 155 -16.71 12.66 -6.40
C ARG A 155 -17.51 13.45 -5.37
N VAL A 156 -16.82 14.23 -4.54
CA VAL A 156 -17.44 15.05 -3.48
C VAL A 156 -18.35 16.12 -4.08
N LEU A 157 -17.89 16.86 -5.10
CA LEU A 157 -18.65 17.97 -5.67
C LEU A 157 -19.84 17.50 -6.51
N THR A 158 -19.70 16.41 -7.28
CA THR A 158 -20.79 15.91 -8.16
C THR A 158 -21.74 14.93 -7.45
N GLY A 159 -21.22 14.08 -6.54
CA GLY A 159 -22.00 13.08 -5.83
C GLY A 159 -22.54 11.94 -6.71
N GLN A 160 -21.95 11.70 -7.90
CA GLN A 160 -22.53 10.85 -8.93
C GLN A 160 -22.44 9.33 -8.67
N ASP A 161 -21.52 8.87 -7.81
CA ASP A 161 -21.23 7.44 -7.62
C ASP A 161 -21.83 6.81 -6.34
N GLY A 162 -22.63 7.56 -5.60
CA GLY A 162 -23.29 7.09 -4.38
C GLY A 162 -22.36 6.90 -3.17
N LEU A 163 -21.02 6.98 -3.34
CA LEU A 163 -20.08 6.80 -2.24
C LEU A 163 -20.24 7.86 -1.15
N LEU A 164 -20.55 9.09 -1.53
CA LEU A 164 -20.80 10.14 -0.56
C LEU A 164 -22.02 9.83 0.33
N ASP A 165 -23.07 9.28 -0.25
CA ASP A 165 -24.25 8.81 0.47
C ASP A 165 -23.91 7.66 1.43
N ASP A 166 -23.03 6.76 1.01
CA ASP A 166 -22.55 5.68 1.86
C ASP A 166 -21.77 6.20 3.06
N TRP A 167 -20.97 7.25 2.88
CA TRP A 167 -20.25 7.90 3.98
C TRP A 167 -21.20 8.65 4.92
N ILE A 168 -22.17 9.39 4.39
CA ILE A 168 -23.17 10.13 5.19
C ILE A 168 -23.97 9.15 6.05
N HIS A 169 -24.40 8.02 5.49
CA HIS A 169 -25.19 7.01 6.21
C HIS A 169 -24.32 6.00 6.97
N GLN A 170 -23.02 6.23 7.07
CA GLN A 170 -22.07 5.36 7.78
C GLN A 170 -22.12 3.89 7.32
N ARG A 171 -22.45 3.64 6.06
CA ARG A 171 -22.31 2.31 5.44
C ARG A 171 -20.86 2.03 5.06
N ARG A 172 -20.12 3.06 4.70
CA ARG A 172 -18.69 3.03 4.38
C ARG A 172 -17.94 4.12 5.11
N VAL A 173 -16.63 3.96 5.21
CA VAL A 173 -15.72 4.99 5.73
C VAL A 173 -14.70 5.38 4.67
N LEU A 174 -14.26 6.62 4.72
CA LEU A 174 -13.12 7.14 3.96
C LEU A 174 -11.88 6.99 4.82
N ILE A 175 -10.82 6.42 4.25
CA ILE A 175 -9.57 6.11 4.94
C ILE A 175 -8.44 6.80 4.20
N LEU A 176 -7.58 7.52 4.91
CA LEU A 176 -6.29 7.98 4.42
C LEU A 176 -5.24 6.95 4.83
N VAL A 177 -4.57 6.36 3.85
CA VAL A 177 -3.47 5.41 4.05
C VAL A 177 -2.17 6.12 3.76
N SER A 178 -1.22 6.04 4.70
CA SER A 178 0.11 6.63 4.60
C SER A 178 1.15 5.53 4.44
N LEU A 179 1.88 5.55 3.34
CA LEU A 179 2.96 4.61 3.07
C LEU A 179 4.21 4.97 3.88
N PRO A 180 5.08 4.00 4.19
CA PRO A 180 6.43 4.28 4.67
C PRO A 180 7.23 5.09 3.64
N GLN A 181 8.12 5.96 4.11
CA GLN A 181 8.99 6.75 3.25
C GLN A 181 9.87 5.85 2.37
N GLY A 182 10.05 6.24 1.11
CA GLY A 182 10.92 5.52 0.16
C GLY A 182 10.33 4.22 -0.38
N LEU A 183 9.13 3.86 0.01
CA LEU A 183 8.45 2.70 -0.55
C LEU A 183 7.87 3.04 -1.93
N ALA A 184 8.33 2.34 -2.97
CA ALA A 184 7.69 2.44 -4.28
C ALA A 184 6.31 1.78 -4.24
N VAL A 185 5.30 2.47 -4.81
CA VAL A 185 3.89 1.99 -4.85
C VAL A 185 3.84 0.58 -5.46
N PRO A 186 3.31 -0.43 -4.75
CA PRO A 186 3.17 -1.78 -5.27
C PRO A 186 2.19 -1.86 -6.44
N LEU A 187 2.38 -2.82 -7.36
CA LEU A 187 1.48 -3.01 -8.51
C LEU A 187 0.05 -3.43 -8.09
N ASN A 188 -0.12 -4.14 -6.97
CA ASN A 188 -1.40 -4.66 -6.47
C ASN A 188 -2.01 -3.80 -5.36
N PHE A 189 -1.97 -2.50 -5.55
CA PHE A 189 -2.37 -1.50 -4.58
C PHE A 189 -3.87 -1.18 -4.58
N ALA A 190 -4.62 -1.68 -5.57
CA ALA A 190 -6.05 -1.37 -5.73
C ALA A 190 -6.91 -1.83 -4.53
N THR A 191 -6.50 -2.87 -3.82
CA THR A 191 -7.18 -3.37 -2.63
C THR A 191 -6.15 -3.68 -1.55
N VAL A 192 -6.37 -3.14 -0.36
CA VAL A 192 -5.55 -3.38 0.83
C VAL A 192 -6.42 -3.96 1.95
N GLN A 193 -5.79 -4.53 2.96
CA GLN A 193 -6.50 -5.00 4.14
C GLN A 193 -6.30 -4.03 5.28
N VAL A 194 -7.36 -3.72 6.02
CA VAL A 194 -7.32 -2.77 7.13
C VAL A 194 -7.97 -3.35 8.38
N SER A 195 -7.37 -3.12 9.55
CA SER A 195 -7.96 -3.46 10.84
C SER A 195 -7.64 -2.38 11.88
N ARG A 196 -8.51 -2.24 12.85
CA ARG A 196 -8.26 -1.43 14.05
C ARG A 196 -7.21 -2.07 14.96
N GLU A 197 -7.19 -3.37 15.01
CA GLU A 197 -6.29 -4.18 15.82
C GLU A 197 -5.11 -4.64 14.95
N LEU A 198 -3.98 -4.98 15.57
CA LEU A 198 -2.83 -5.56 14.88
C LEU A 198 -3.10 -7.01 14.43
N ASP A 199 -4.37 -7.40 14.42
CA ASP A 199 -4.82 -8.75 14.11
C ASP A 199 -5.22 -8.88 12.64
N ARG A 200 -4.40 -9.57 11.87
CA ARG A 200 -4.58 -9.78 10.43
C ARG A 200 -5.86 -10.59 10.09
N PRO A 201 -6.26 -11.61 10.84
CA PRO A 201 -7.51 -12.34 10.63
C PRO A 201 -8.78 -11.49 10.68
N THR A 202 -8.81 -10.41 11.47
CA THR A 202 -9.95 -9.50 11.58
C THR A 202 -9.94 -8.38 10.52
N ALA A 203 -8.92 -8.36 9.67
CA ALA A 203 -8.77 -7.32 8.65
C ALA A 203 -9.83 -7.44 7.54
N ARG A 204 -10.25 -6.29 7.05
CA ARG A 204 -11.24 -6.16 5.97
C ARG A 204 -10.66 -5.47 4.75
N ALA A 205 -11.22 -5.75 3.59
CA ALA A 205 -10.79 -5.14 2.35
C ALA A 205 -11.17 -3.65 2.28
N ALA A 206 -10.20 -2.82 1.94
CA ALA A 206 -10.39 -1.43 1.56
C ALA A 206 -9.97 -1.24 0.10
N ARG A 207 -10.76 -0.49 -0.67
CA ARG A 207 -10.53 -0.24 -2.10
C ARG A 207 -9.98 1.16 -2.32
N LEU A 208 -9.00 1.26 -3.20
CA LEU A 208 -8.40 2.52 -3.62
C LEU A 208 -9.42 3.44 -4.29
N LEU A 209 -9.42 4.70 -3.92
CA LEU A 209 -10.14 5.78 -4.59
C LEU A 209 -9.20 6.62 -5.47
N SER A 210 -8.15 7.13 -4.86
CA SER A 210 -7.14 7.96 -5.54
C SER A 210 -5.91 8.18 -4.67
N ALA A 211 -4.84 8.72 -5.27
CA ALA A 211 -3.78 9.37 -4.51
C ALA A 211 -4.32 10.63 -3.82
N ALA A 212 -3.81 10.94 -2.65
CA ALA A 212 -4.05 12.21 -1.96
C ALA A 212 -2.98 13.24 -2.36
N PRO A 213 -3.31 14.55 -2.33
CA PRO A 213 -2.39 15.58 -2.82
C PRO A 213 -1.23 15.91 -1.87
N ALA A 214 -1.32 15.50 -0.63
CA ALA A 214 -0.31 15.78 0.40
C ALA A 214 0.35 14.49 0.89
N THR A 215 1.62 14.59 1.29
CA THR A 215 2.32 13.52 2.01
C THR A 215 1.91 13.52 3.48
N ASP A 216 2.11 12.41 4.16
CA ASP A 216 1.92 12.32 5.61
C ASP A 216 2.98 13.14 6.34
N ALA A 217 2.56 13.97 7.28
CA ALA A 217 3.46 14.88 8.01
C ALA A 217 4.47 14.14 8.90
N LEU A 218 4.14 12.95 9.39
CA LEU A 218 4.98 12.17 10.30
C LEU A 218 5.91 11.22 9.52
N THR A 219 5.34 10.46 8.58
CA THR A 219 6.10 9.44 7.85
C THR A 219 6.75 9.98 6.58
N GLN A 220 6.39 11.20 6.11
CA GLN A 220 6.82 11.80 4.84
C GLN A 220 6.56 10.89 3.62
N GLY A 221 5.73 9.86 3.79
CA GLY A 221 5.35 8.93 2.77
C GLY A 221 4.18 9.44 1.91
N GLU A 222 4.01 8.83 0.75
CA GLU A 222 2.84 9.08 -0.11
C GLU A 222 1.55 8.66 0.58
N THR A 223 0.49 9.42 0.34
CA THR A 223 -0.83 9.14 0.93
C THR A 223 -1.87 8.82 -0.14
N PHE A 224 -2.81 7.98 0.22
CA PHE A 224 -3.85 7.50 -0.67
C PHE A 224 -5.19 7.40 0.03
N TYR A 225 -6.25 7.74 -0.69
CA TYR A 225 -7.62 7.57 -0.21
C TYR A 225 -8.15 6.19 -0.55
N TYR A 226 -8.71 5.54 0.47
CA TYR A 226 -9.40 4.25 0.36
C TYR A 226 -10.80 4.37 0.95
N HIS A 227 -11.66 3.42 0.60
CA HIS A 227 -12.93 3.24 1.28
C HIS A 227 -13.14 1.77 1.68
N ALA A 228 -13.77 1.56 2.82
CA ALA A 228 -14.13 0.24 3.33
C ALA A 228 -15.53 0.23 3.91
N ALA A 229 -16.11 -0.95 4.18
CA ALA A 229 -17.31 -1.08 4.98
C ALA A 229 -17.08 -0.49 6.38
N ALA A 230 -18.07 0.22 6.92
CA ALA A 230 -17.91 0.92 8.19
C ALA A 230 -17.78 -0.03 9.39
N GLU A 231 -18.67 -1.02 9.53
CA GLU A 231 -18.64 -2.14 10.51
C GLU A 231 -17.81 -1.90 11.79
N GLY A 232 -18.17 -0.88 12.58
CA GLY A 232 -17.47 -0.52 13.81
C GLY A 232 -16.27 0.44 13.64
N LEU A 233 -15.90 0.80 12.41
CA LEU A 233 -14.94 1.87 12.15
C LEU A 233 -15.61 3.24 12.33
N ARG A 234 -14.92 4.16 13.00
CA ARG A 234 -15.40 5.52 13.26
C ARG A 234 -14.34 6.53 12.89
N SER A 235 -14.78 7.73 12.54
CA SER A 235 -13.90 8.87 12.27
C SER A 235 -12.86 9.08 13.37
N GLY A 236 -11.62 9.36 12.96
CA GLY A 236 -10.47 9.53 13.85
C GLY A 236 -9.75 8.24 14.25
N MET A 237 -10.32 7.06 14.01
CA MET A 237 -9.66 5.79 14.33
C MET A 237 -8.41 5.59 13.48
N ARG A 238 -7.34 5.13 14.12
CA ARG A 238 -6.13 4.66 13.45
C ARG A 238 -6.27 3.18 13.09
N LEU A 239 -5.72 2.82 11.96
CA LEU A 239 -5.81 1.47 11.39
C LEU A 239 -4.42 0.97 11.03
N GLN A 240 -4.21 -0.33 11.23
CA GLN A 240 -3.13 -1.05 10.59
C GLN A 240 -3.57 -1.42 9.17
N VAL A 241 -2.67 -1.25 8.22
CA VAL A 241 -2.91 -1.53 6.80
C VAL A 241 -1.90 -2.55 6.31
N TRP A 242 -2.36 -3.59 5.61
CA TRP A 242 -1.53 -4.57 4.93
C TRP A 242 -1.74 -4.45 3.42
N ILE A 243 -0.67 -4.17 2.74
CA ILE A 243 -0.62 -3.96 1.29
C ILE A 243 0.06 -5.18 0.68
N PRO A 244 -0.55 -5.85 -0.32
CA PRO A 244 0.11 -6.94 -1.02
C PRO A 244 1.41 -6.47 -1.68
N GLY A 245 2.51 -7.17 -1.41
CA GLY A 245 3.82 -6.86 -1.98
C GLY A 245 3.93 -7.18 -3.47
N ARG A 246 5.07 -6.84 -4.06
CA ARG A 246 5.35 -7.05 -5.50
C ARG A 246 5.66 -8.49 -5.87
N ASN A 247 6.15 -9.28 -4.93
CA ASN A 247 6.56 -10.64 -5.22
C ASN A 247 5.34 -11.55 -5.35
N THR A 248 5.23 -12.19 -6.50
CA THR A 248 4.49 -13.45 -6.63
C THR A 248 4.97 -14.35 -5.51
N ALA A 249 4.03 -14.81 -4.68
CA ALA A 249 4.32 -15.63 -3.52
C ALA A 249 5.36 -16.71 -3.88
N LYS A 250 6.57 -16.64 -3.30
CA LYS A 250 7.35 -17.86 -3.17
C LYS A 250 6.48 -18.76 -2.30
N PRO A 251 6.26 -20.01 -2.69
CA PRO A 251 5.47 -20.91 -1.87
C PRO A 251 6.13 -21.00 -0.50
N ALA A 252 5.47 -20.45 0.49
CA ALA A 252 5.88 -20.56 1.88
C ALA A 252 5.26 -21.82 2.47
N VAL A 253 5.95 -22.45 3.41
CA VAL A 253 5.43 -23.60 4.13
C VAL A 253 5.17 -23.23 5.59
N LEU A 254 4.11 -23.80 6.14
CA LEU A 254 3.82 -23.71 7.56
C LEU A 254 4.59 -24.81 8.30
N LEU A 255 5.60 -24.40 9.07
CA LEU A 255 6.44 -25.28 9.86
C LEU A 255 5.94 -25.28 11.32
N PRO A 256 5.44 -26.40 11.83
CA PRO A 256 5.11 -26.50 13.25
C PRO A 256 6.31 -26.21 14.12
N TYR A 257 6.19 -25.27 15.09
CA TYR A 257 7.29 -24.90 15.99
C TYR A 257 7.89 -26.11 16.73
N ARG A 258 7.09 -27.11 17.04
CA ARG A 258 7.54 -28.37 17.66
C ARG A 258 8.50 -29.20 16.78
N ALA A 259 8.59 -28.93 15.47
CA ALA A 259 9.55 -29.57 14.58
C ALA A 259 10.96 -28.94 14.67
N VAL A 260 11.06 -27.74 15.26
CA VAL A 260 12.30 -26.99 15.32
C VAL A 260 13.16 -27.48 16.49
N VAL A 261 14.43 -27.77 16.17
CA VAL A 261 15.46 -28.15 17.13
C VAL A 261 16.55 -27.10 17.15
N TRP A 262 16.92 -26.62 18.32
CA TRP A 262 17.96 -25.63 18.49
C TRP A 262 19.32 -26.29 18.78
N GLN A 263 20.33 -25.91 18.01
CA GLN A 263 21.72 -26.29 18.26
C GLN A 263 22.65 -25.13 17.88
N ASP A 264 23.57 -24.80 18.78
CA ASP A 264 24.58 -23.74 18.60
C ASP A 264 23.99 -22.38 18.21
N GLY A 265 22.78 -22.06 18.72
CA GLY A 265 22.06 -20.83 18.42
C GLY A 265 21.34 -20.82 17.06
N LYS A 266 21.38 -21.91 16.31
CA LYS A 266 20.72 -22.10 15.03
C LYS A 266 19.49 -22.97 15.13
N ALA A 267 18.48 -22.68 14.30
CA ALA A 267 17.25 -23.45 14.20
C ALA A 267 17.38 -24.52 13.12
N TRP A 268 17.04 -25.75 13.44
CA TRP A 268 17.15 -26.90 12.53
C TRP A 268 15.87 -27.69 12.49
N VAL A 269 15.62 -28.34 11.34
CA VAL A 269 14.50 -29.26 11.13
C VAL A 269 15.02 -30.54 10.47
N TYR A 270 14.45 -31.67 10.83
CA TYR A 270 14.75 -32.94 10.17
C TYR A 270 13.68 -33.24 9.11
N ARG A 271 14.08 -33.24 7.84
CA ARG A 271 13.26 -33.59 6.68
C ARG A 271 13.51 -35.05 6.31
N GLN A 272 12.46 -35.80 6.06
CA GLN A 272 12.56 -37.14 5.53
C GLN A 272 12.61 -37.11 4.00
N ASP A 273 13.75 -37.47 3.41
CA ASP A 273 13.92 -37.54 1.95
C ASP A 273 13.38 -38.87 1.39
N VAL A 274 13.78 -40.00 2.00
CA VAL A 274 13.22 -41.32 1.75
C VAL A 274 12.99 -42.03 3.09
N PRO A 275 12.21 -43.11 3.13
CA PRO A 275 11.95 -43.82 4.39
C PRO A 275 13.24 -44.10 5.17
N ARG A 276 13.28 -43.69 6.46
CA ARG A 276 14.41 -43.83 7.39
C ARG A 276 15.67 -43.00 7.07
N HIS A 277 15.59 -42.09 6.11
CA HIS A 277 16.69 -41.16 5.80
C HIS A 277 16.20 -39.73 6.12
N TYR A 278 16.95 -39.07 6.99
CA TYR A 278 16.58 -37.74 7.50
C TYR A 278 17.71 -36.76 7.20
N ALA A 279 17.40 -35.76 6.40
CA ALA A 279 18.27 -34.62 6.15
C ALA A 279 18.04 -33.55 7.21
N ARG A 280 19.10 -32.95 7.69
CA ARG A 280 19.03 -31.82 8.60
C ARG A 280 19.05 -30.53 7.80
N VAL A 281 18.04 -29.69 7.92
CA VAL A 281 17.86 -28.44 7.19
C VAL A 281 17.95 -27.28 8.17
N GLU A 282 18.84 -26.32 7.93
CA GLU A 282 18.94 -25.08 8.71
C GLU A 282 17.85 -24.11 8.29
N ILE A 283 17.18 -23.48 9.26
CA ILE A 283 16.18 -22.47 9.02
C ILE A 283 16.80 -21.10 9.28
N HIS A 284 17.22 -20.43 8.22
CA HIS A 284 17.88 -19.11 8.29
C HIS A 284 16.90 -17.96 8.53
N ALA A 285 15.69 -18.05 7.97
CA ALA A 285 14.68 -17.01 8.08
C ALA A 285 13.28 -17.59 8.27
N HIS A 286 12.54 -17.04 9.20
CA HIS A 286 11.15 -17.39 9.47
C HIS A 286 10.34 -16.17 9.91
N GLN A 287 9.02 -16.27 9.80
CA GLN A 287 8.07 -15.33 10.40
C GLN A 287 7.14 -16.08 11.33
N ASP A 288 6.85 -15.50 12.50
CA ASP A 288 5.88 -16.08 13.42
C ASP A 288 4.48 -16.05 12.79
N TYR A 289 3.78 -17.19 12.84
CA TYR A 289 2.43 -17.35 12.35
C TYR A 289 1.57 -18.13 13.36
N GLY A 290 1.06 -17.41 14.33
CA GLY A 290 0.38 -18.04 15.48
C GLY A 290 1.35 -18.93 16.28
N PRO A 291 1.03 -20.25 16.45
CA PRO A 291 1.92 -21.19 17.13
C PRO A 291 3.03 -21.77 16.24
N ASP A 292 3.03 -21.47 14.94
CA ASP A 292 3.89 -22.08 13.94
C ASP A 292 4.78 -21.04 13.25
N TRP A 293 5.72 -21.46 12.44
CA TRP A 293 6.60 -20.63 11.65
C TRP A 293 6.25 -20.67 10.16
N LEU A 294 6.28 -19.53 9.52
CA LEU A 294 6.22 -19.41 8.06
C LEU A 294 7.66 -19.39 7.52
N VAL A 295 8.01 -20.37 6.67
CA VAL A 295 9.35 -20.54 6.12
C VAL A 295 9.27 -20.48 4.58
N ASN A 296 10.16 -19.66 3.98
CA ASN A 296 10.19 -19.42 2.53
C ASN A 296 11.39 -20.07 1.84
N GLU A 297 12.38 -20.55 2.60
CA GLU A 297 13.64 -21.09 2.09
C GLU A 297 14.04 -22.36 2.84
N GLY A 298 14.63 -23.31 2.14
CA GLY A 298 15.12 -24.56 2.71
C GLY A 298 14.10 -25.69 2.80
N LEU A 299 12.79 -25.39 2.74
CA LEU A 299 11.71 -26.38 2.78
C LEU A 299 10.71 -26.11 1.66
N GLU A 300 10.10 -27.19 1.12
CA GLU A 300 9.13 -27.12 0.04
C GLU A 300 7.76 -27.69 0.46
N PRO A 301 6.66 -27.22 -0.18
CA PRO A 301 5.36 -27.84 0.02
C PRO A 301 5.40 -29.33 -0.34
N GLY A 302 4.89 -30.17 0.56
CA GLY A 302 4.94 -31.62 0.42
C GLY A 302 6.09 -32.29 1.18
N ASP A 303 7.09 -31.54 1.66
CA ASP A 303 8.15 -32.06 2.51
C ASP A 303 7.57 -32.69 3.79
N ARG A 304 8.15 -33.82 4.19
CA ARG A 304 7.79 -34.51 5.41
C ARG A 304 8.81 -34.18 6.51
N VAL A 305 8.38 -33.49 7.54
CA VAL A 305 9.24 -33.09 8.66
C VAL A 305 8.91 -33.81 9.95
N VAL A 306 9.92 -34.05 10.77
CA VAL A 306 9.77 -34.70 12.07
C VAL A 306 9.25 -33.68 13.08
N VAL A 307 8.08 -33.93 13.66
CA VAL A 307 7.45 -33.07 14.67
C VAL A 307 7.52 -33.64 16.10
N SER A 308 7.90 -34.90 16.26
CA SER A 308 8.19 -35.53 17.53
C SER A 308 9.39 -36.47 17.36
N GLY A 309 10.26 -36.55 18.36
CA GLY A 309 11.49 -37.34 18.30
C GLY A 309 12.67 -36.66 17.61
N ALA A 310 12.56 -35.42 17.18
CA ALA A 310 13.64 -34.67 16.53
C ALA A 310 14.89 -34.52 17.40
N GLN A 311 14.74 -34.41 18.72
CA GLN A 311 15.87 -34.39 19.68
C GLN A 311 16.66 -35.72 19.71
N THR A 312 15.98 -36.85 19.51
CA THR A 312 16.64 -38.15 19.39
C THR A 312 17.52 -38.21 18.15
N LEU A 313 17.01 -37.68 17.00
CA LEU A 313 17.80 -37.57 15.76
C LEU A 313 19.01 -36.66 15.96
N LEU A 314 18.87 -35.56 16.66
CA LEU A 314 20.01 -34.68 16.99
C LEU A 314 21.06 -35.42 17.80
N SER A 315 20.66 -36.14 18.84
CA SER A 315 21.58 -36.91 19.68
C SER A 315 22.32 -38.00 18.88
N GLU A 316 21.63 -38.70 17.99
CA GLU A 316 22.24 -39.71 17.14
C GLU A 316 23.18 -39.09 16.09
N SER A 317 22.86 -37.91 15.53
CA SER A 317 23.73 -37.19 14.62
C SER A 317 25.03 -36.74 15.30
N LEU A 318 24.93 -36.23 16.55
CA LEU A 318 26.11 -35.81 17.30
C LEU A 318 27.02 -36.99 17.70
N LYS A 319 26.46 -38.15 18.08
CA LYS A 319 27.25 -39.34 18.37
C LYS A 319 28.11 -39.81 17.15
N ARG A 320 27.61 -39.63 15.96
CA ARG A 320 28.37 -40.00 14.73
C ARG A 320 29.45 -38.97 14.36
N GLN A 321 29.39 -37.76 14.89
CA GLN A 321 30.41 -36.73 14.66
C GLN A 321 31.59 -36.84 15.66
N ILE A 322 31.43 -37.59 16.75
CA ILE A 322 32.53 -37.84 17.68
C ILE A 322 33.34 -39.00 17.09
N PRO A 323 34.64 -38.81 16.73
CA PRO A 323 35.50 -39.93 16.29
C PRO A 323 35.58 -40.94 17.42
N ALA A 324 35.46 -42.23 17.12
CA ALA A 324 35.78 -43.27 18.07
C ALA A 324 37.24 -43.05 18.49
N GLU A 325 37.46 -42.72 19.80
CA GLU A 325 38.79 -42.81 20.38
C GLU A 325 39.18 -44.31 20.26
N ASP A 326 40.20 -44.59 19.47
CA ASP A 326 40.83 -45.89 19.42
C ASP A 326 41.42 -46.15 20.82
N ASP A 327 40.79 -47.02 21.58
CA ASP A 327 41.37 -47.66 22.78
C ASP A 327 42.53 -48.59 22.34
N ASP A 328 43.77 -48.08 22.50
CA ASP A 328 44.97 -48.88 22.53
C ASP A 328 45.24 -49.46 23.91
#